data_96c1c475075d6d5f209c5c989c193836
#
_entry.id   96c1c475075d6d5f209c5c989c193836
#
_cell.length_a   1.000
_cell.length_b   1.000
_cell.length_c   1.000
_cell.angle_alpha   90.00
_cell.angle_beta   90.00
_cell.angle_gamma   90.00
#
_symmetry.space_group_name_H-M   'P 1'
#
loop_
_entity.id
_entity.type
_entity.pdbx_description
1 polymer ?
#
loop_
_entity_poly.entity_id
_entity_poly.type
_entity_poly.pdbx_seq_one_letter_code
_entity_poly.pdbx_strand_id
1 'polypeptide(L)'
;GALVANLVEADVLVILTDQRGLYTADPRRDPAAQFVHVARAGDLRLEAMAGGAGSGIGKGGMITKILAAKRAAGSGASTVIAWGREPDVLLRLAEGEAIGTCLVAQTPKNQARKRWMSDHLQLRGAVVVDDGAVGKIVGEGKSLLPIGMTTVEGEFSRGDVIAVRDARGLEVAR
;
A
#
# COMPACT_ATOMS: atom_id res chain seq x y z
N GLY A 1 6.41 -3.20 9.28
CA GLY A 1 5.07 -2.62 9.55
C GLY A 1 4.20 -2.61 8.31
N ALA A 2 4.59 -1.89 7.23
CA ALA A 2 3.75 -1.73 6.02
C ALA A 2 3.35 -3.07 5.38
N LEU A 3 4.28 -4.02 5.25
CA LEU A 3 3.96 -5.35 4.70
C LEU A 3 2.93 -6.11 5.56
N VAL A 4 3.04 -5.99 6.88
CA VAL A 4 2.06 -6.60 7.79
C VAL A 4 0.72 -5.91 7.66
N ALA A 5 0.69 -4.57 7.62
CA ALA A 5 -0.55 -3.81 7.40
C ALA A 5 -1.26 -4.24 6.11
N ASN A 6 -0.50 -4.46 5.03
CA ASN A 6 -1.04 -4.95 3.76
C ASN A 6 -1.59 -6.39 3.88
N LEU A 7 -0.86 -7.27 4.57
CA LEU A 7 -1.25 -8.68 4.74
C LEU A 7 -2.54 -8.84 5.55
N VAL A 8 -2.70 -8.04 6.62
CA VAL A 8 -3.91 -8.06 7.48
C VAL A 8 -5.01 -7.13 6.99
N GLU A 9 -4.83 -6.52 5.83
CA GLU A 9 -5.78 -5.57 5.21
C GLU A 9 -6.17 -4.42 6.16
N ALA A 10 -5.18 -3.90 6.92
CA ALA A 10 -5.41 -2.82 7.85
C ALA A 10 -5.93 -1.55 7.17
N ASP A 11 -6.78 -0.80 7.86
CA ASP A 11 -7.22 0.53 7.43
C ASP A 11 -6.22 1.61 7.81
N VAL A 12 -5.55 1.41 8.94
CA VAL A 12 -4.58 2.35 9.49
C VAL A 12 -3.33 1.61 9.97
N LEU A 13 -2.16 2.15 9.61
CA LEU A 13 -0.86 1.78 10.16
C LEU A 13 -0.43 2.86 11.16
N VAL A 14 -0.32 2.54 12.44
CA VAL A 14 0.25 3.45 13.43
C VAL A 14 1.73 3.15 13.62
N ILE A 15 2.58 4.17 13.44
CA ILE A 15 4.03 4.10 13.69
C ILE A 15 4.35 4.96 14.91
N LEU A 16 4.60 4.32 16.03
CA LEU A 16 5.06 4.98 17.24
C LEU A 16 6.58 5.20 17.17
N THR A 17 7.00 6.41 17.47
CA THR A 17 8.39 6.86 17.31
C THR A 17 8.81 7.79 18.46
N ASP A 18 10.07 8.20 18.46
CA ASP A 18 10.65 9.20 19.37
C ASP A 18 10.35 10.65 18.98
N GLN A 19 9.69 10.86 17.82
CA GLN A 19 9.27 12.17 17.32
C GLN A 19 7.75 12.32 17.42
N ARG A 20 7.27 13.56 17.61
CA ARG A 20 5.84 13.85 17.68
C ARG A 20 5.11 13.62 16.35
N GLY A 21 5.85 13.66 15.24
CA GLY A 21 5.35 13.46 13.89
C GLY A 21 6.34 14.01 12.86
N LEU A 22 5.86 14.34 11.67
CA LEU A 22 6.66 14.95 10.60
C LEU A 22 6.66 16.48 10.74
N TYR A 23 7.80 17.07 10.43
CA TYR A 23 8.00 18.52 10.31
C TYR A 23 8.48 18.85 8.90
N THR A 24 8.33 20.10 8.49
CA THR A 24 8.79 20.59 7.17
C THR A 24 10.32 20.55 7.02
N ALA A 25 11.04 20.56 8.15
CA ALA A 25 12.49 20.36 8.27
C ALA A 25 12.80 19.72 9.64
N ASP A 26 14.06 19.38 9.92
CA ASP A 26 14.46 18.88 11.26
C ASP A 26 14.34 20.01 12.30
N PRO A 27 13.40 19.95 13.26
CA PRO A 27 13.18 21.03 14.23
C PRO A 27 14.37 21.27 15.17
N ARG A 28 15.32 20.33 15.22
CA ARG A 28 16.57 20.50 15.99
C ARG A 28 17.60 21.37 15.26
N ARG A 29 17.45 21.52 13.94
CA ARG A 29 18.36 22.27 13.07
C ARG A 29 17.74 23.54 12.53
N ASP A 30 16.42 23.53 12.33
CA ASP A 30 15.65 24.65 11.80
C ASP A 30 14.52 25.02 12.77
N PRO A 31 14.67 26.11 13.54
CA PRO A 31 13.64 26.60 14.44
C PRO A 31 12.34 27.03 13.73
N ALA A 32 12.38 27.29 12.41
CA ALA A 32 11.21 27.63 11.60
C ALA A 32 10.45 26.40 11.09
N ALA A 33 10.93 25.19 11.40
CA ALA A 33 10.28 23.95 11.00
C ALA A 33 8.84 23.88 11.56
N GLN A 34 7.87 23.70 10.67
CA GLN A 34 6.47 23.61 11.01
C GLN A 34 6.03 22.17 11.10
N PHE A 35 5.13 21.87 12.05
CA PHE A 35 4.55 20.55 12.22
C PHE A 35 3.54 20.25 11.11
N VAL A 36 3.61 19.06 10.52
CA VAL A 36 2.70 18.59 9.47
C VAL A 36 1.63 17.72 10.10
N HIS A 37 0.40 18.22 10.23
CA HIS A 37 -0.72 17.47 10.80
C HIS A 37 -1.25 16.39 9.85
N VAL A 38 -1.46 16.76 8.58
CA VAL A 38 -2.03 15.88 7.56
C VAL A 38 -1.31 16.11 6.23
N ALA A 39 -1.00 15.01 5.54
CA ALA A 39 -0.47 15.05 4.17
C ALA A 39 -0.94 13.82 3.37
N ARG A 40 -0.68 13.82 2.06
CA ARG A 40 -0.97 12.66 1.20
C ARG A 40 0.18 11.67 1.28
N ALA A 41 -0.10 10.43 1.60
CA ALA A 41 0.91 9.37 1.50
C ALA A 41 1.42 9.24 0.06
N GLY A 42 2.76 9.27 -0.11
CA GLY A 42 3.39 9.21 -1.43
C GLY A 42 3.66 10.57 -2.09
N ASP A 43 3.33 11.70 -1.45
CA ASP A 43 3.78 13.02 -1.88
C ASP A 43 5.32 13.08 -1.81
N LEU A 44 5.97 13.39 -2.94
CA LEU A 44 7.44 13.44 -3.04
C LEU A 44 8.06 14.49 -2.11
N ARG A 45 7.33 15.55 -1.77
CA ARG A 45 7.80 16.58 -0.83
C ARG A 45 8.06 16.02 0.56
N LEU A 46 7.35 14.97 0.98
CA LEU A 46 7.55 14.33 2.28
C LEU A 46 8.93 13.68 2.40
N GLU A 47 9.43 13.11 1.31
CA GLU A 47 10.78 12.50 1.28
C GLU A 47 11.86 13.58 1.45
N ALA A 48 11.67 14.75 0.85
CA ALA A 48 12.56 15.91 1.02
C ALA A 48 12.52 16.46 2.45
N MET A 49 11.33 16.61 3.05
CA MET A 49 11.13 17.05 4.44
C MET A 49 11.78 16.09 5.45
N ALA A 50 11.78 14.80 5.17
CA ALA A 50 12.34 13.75 6.01
C ALA A 50 13.89 13.67 5.98
N GLY A 51 14.56 14.56 5.28
CA GLY A 51 16.02 14.68 5.24
C GLY A 51 16.68 14.36 3.90
N GLY A 52 15.89 14.12 2.83
CA GLY A 52 16.37 13.95 1.45
C GLY A 52 17.35 12.77 1.25
N ALA A 53 17.88 12.66 0.02
CA ALA A 53 18.82 11.61 -0.39
C ALA A 53 20.24 11.72 0.23
N GLY A 54 20.49 12.73 1.07
CA GLY A 54 21.79 12.97 1.71
C GLY A 54 21.84 12.71 3.21
N SER A 55 20.72 12.46 3.88
CA SER A 55 20.74 12.03 5.27
C SER A 55 21.11 10.56 5.28
N GLY A 56 22.26 10.21 5.87
CA GLY A 56 22.72 8.84 6.00
C GLY A 56 21.54 7.94 6.39
N ILE A 57 21.26 6.91 5.61
CA ILE A 57 20.16 5.98 5.82
C ILE A 57 20.43 5.22 7.12
N GLY A 58 20.22 5.93 8.23
CA GLY A 58 20.26 5.35 9.57
C GLY A 58 19.05 4.43 9.73
N LYS A 59 19.26 3.26 10.26
CA LYS A 59 18.19 2.31 10.60
C LYS A 59 17.14 3.03 11.46
N GLY A 60 15.97 3.39 10.90
CA GLY A 60 14.85 3.94 11.63
C GLY A 60 14.56 5.45 11.52
N GLY A 61 15.23 6.20 10.64
CA GLY A 61 14.97 7.64 10.44
C GLY A 61 13.56 7.95 9.91
N MET A 62 13.19 9.26 9.88
CA MET A 62 11.87 9.71 9.41
C MET A 62 11.60 9.24 7.98
N ILE A 63 12.63 9.25 7.10
CA ILE A 63 12.51 8.78 5.72
C ILE A 63 11.98 7.34 5.61
N THR A 64 12.40 6.44 6.49
CA THR A 64 11.94 5.06 6.49
C THR A 64 10.46 4.94 6.87
N LYS A 65 9.95 5.85 7.70
CA LYS A 65 8.55 5.93 8.09
C LYS A 65 7.68 6.46 6.94
N ILE A 66 8.18 7.46 6.21
CA ILE A 66 7.53 7.99 4.99
C ILE A 66 7.44 6.92 3.90
N LEU A 67 8.53 6.17 3.67
CA LEU A 67 8.53 5.07 2.71
C LEU A 67 7.60 3.92 3.13
N ALA A 68 7.51 3.64 4.43
CA ALA A 68 6.54 2.68 4.96
C ALA A 68 5.09 3.15 4.73
N ALA A 69 4.81 4.43 4.98
CA ALA A 69 3.50 5.03 4.73
C ALA A 69 3.12 4.98 3.24
N LYS A 70 4.05 5.32 2.35
CA LYS A 70 3.88 5.22 0.89
C LYS A 70 3.53 3.78 0.47
N ARG A 71 4.22 2.78 1.06
CA ARG A 71 3.93 1.36 0.80
C ARG A 71 2.58 0.92 1.36
N ALA A 72 2.22 1.33 2.58
CA ALA A 72 0.91 1.02 3.18
C ALA A 72 -0.23 1.65 2.37
N ALA A 73 -0.06 2.89 1.90
CA ALA A 73 -1.03 3.56 1.03
C ALA A 73 -1.25 2.85 -0.30
N GLY A 74 -0.26 2.10 -0.80
CA GLY A 74 -0.41 1.25 -1.99
C GLY A 74 -1.49 0.18 -1.83
N SER A 75 -1.82 -0.25 -0.62
CA SER A 75 -2.95 -1.14 -0.29
C SER A 75 -4.15 -0.42 0.34
N GLY A 76 -4.15 0.91 0.33
CA GLY A 76 -5.26 1.73 0.82
C GLY A 76 -5.23 2.04 2.32
N ALA A 77 -4.17 1.63 3.04
CA ALA A 77 -4.01 1.94 4.46
C ALA A 77 -3.42 3.35 4.65
N SER A 78 -4.08 4.19 5.44
CA SER A 78 -3.50 5.44 5.91
C SER A 78 -2.46 5.17 7.00
N THR A 79 -1.52 6.10 7.23
CA THR A 79 -0.49 5.92 8.26
C THR A 79 -0.49 7.09 9.22
N VAL A 80 -0.48 6.82 10.51
CA VAL A 80 -0.27 7.82 11.56
C VAL A 80 1.14 7.65 12.13
N ILE A 81 1.91 8.73 12.17
CA ILE A 81 3.23 8.79 12.83
C ILE A 81 3.05 9.62 14.10
N ALA A 82 3.22 9.02 15.26
CA ALA A 82 2.99 9.66 16.54
C ALA A 82 4.10 9.36 17.55
N TRP A 83 4.16 10.17 18.60
CA TRP A 83 5.11 9.98 19.68
C TRP A 83 4.72 8.79 20.55
N GLY A 84 5.62 7.81 20.67
CA GLY A 84 5.32 6.56 21.40
C GLY A 84 5.25 6.69 22.92
N ARG A 85 5.61 7.86 23.48
CA ARG A 85 5.47 8.14 24.92
C ARG A 85 4.29 9.05 25.26
N GLU A 86 3.46 9.39 24.26
CA GLU A 86 2.22 10.10 24.48
C GLU A 86 1.27 9.21 25.31
N PRO A 87 0.72 9.68 26.45
CA PRO A 87 -0.19 8.89 27.27
C PRO A 87 -1.40 8.43 26.45
N ASP A 88 -1.75 7.15 26.56
CA ASP A 88 -2.92 6.51 25.94
C ASP A 88 -3.04 6.75 24.42
N VAL A 89 -1.91 6.96 23.74
CA VAL A 89 -1.85 7.39 22.33
C VAL A 89 -2.71 6.51 21.41
N LEU A 90 -2.72 5.20 21.60
CA LEU A 90 -3.50 4.29 20.74
C LEU A 90 -5.00 4.42 21.00
N LEU A 91 -5.42 4.56 22.24
CA LEU A 91 -6.83 4.75 22.62
C LEU A 91 -7.35 6.07 22.08
N ARG A 92 -6.62 7.15 22.30
CA ARG A 92 -6.96 8.50 21.83
C ARG A 92 -7.00 8.58 20.29
N LEU A 93 -6.09 7.92 19.59
CA LEU A 93 -6.14 7.79 18.13
C LEU A 93 -7.36 7.00 17.66
N ALA A 94 -7.74 5.93 18.37
CA ALA A 94 -8.95 5.16 18.05
C ALA A 94 -10.24 5.96 18.28
N GLU A 95 -10.24 6.91 19.20
CA GLU A 95 -11.32 7.88 19.45
C GLU A 95 -11.35 9.03 18.42
N GLY A 96 -10.39 9.06 17.50
CA GLY A 96 -10.32 10.06 16.41
C GLY A 96 -9.57 11.33 16.78
N GLU A 97 -8.81 11.34 17.90
CA GLU A 97 -8.02 12.51 18.28
C GLU A 97 -6.88 12.76 17.28
N ALA A 98 -6.67 14.01 16.92
CA ALA A 98 -5.65 14.44 15.97
C ALA A 98 -4.26 14.47 16.62
N ILE A 99 -3.65 13.30 16.83
CA ILE A 99 -2.31 13.15 17.41
C ILE A 99 -1.33 12.76 16.30
N GLY A 100 -0.19 13.44 16.26
CA GLY A 100 0.87 13.11 15.30
C GLY A 100 0.58 13.62 13.89
N THR A 101 1.22 12.98 12.91
CA THR A 101 1.03 13.25 11.48
C THR A 101 0.24 12.13 10.83
N CYS A 102 -0.88 12.47 10.22
CA CYS A 102 -1.69 11.56 9.41
C CYS A 102 -1.29 11.65 7.93
N LEU A 103 -0.82 10.54 7.37
CA LEU A 103 -0.50 10.38 5.96
C LEU A 103 -1.63 9.58 5.29
N VAL A 104 -2.49 10.30 4.56
CA VAL A 104 -3.74 9.75 4.02
C VAL A 104 -3.49 8.97 2.74
N ALA A 105 -3.98 7.75 2.66
CA ALA A 105 -4.01 6.96 1.43
C ALA A 105 -5.00 7.57 0.44
N GLN A 106 -4.59 7.67 -0.84
CA GLN A 106 -5.42 8.28 -1.90
C GLN A 106 -6.24 7.24 -2.67
N THR A 107 -5.77 6.01 -2.65
CA THR A 107 -6.38 4.93 -3.44
C THR A 107 -7.45 4.23 -2.61
N PRO A 108 -8.68 4.08 -3.11
CA PRO A 108 -9.69 3.27 -2.45
C PRO A 108 -9.19 1.85 -2.20
N LYS A 109 -9.46 1.29 -1.02
CA LYS A 109 -8.98 -0.03 -0.57
C LYS A 109 -9.22 -1.14 -1.59
N ASN A 110 -10.38 -1.14 -2.26
CA ASN A 110 -10.75 -2.14 -3.25
C ASN A 110 -9.85 -2.11 -4.52
N GLN A 111 -9.49 -0.91 -4.98
CA GLN A 111 -8.60 -0.75 -6.13
C GLN A 111 -7.15 -1.03 -5.75
N ALA A 112 -6.74 -0.59 -4.56
CA ALA A 112 -5.42 -0.83 -4.01
C ALA A 112 -5.14 -2.32 -3.83
N ARG A 113 -6.12 -3.09 -3.32
CA ARG A 113 -6.02 -4.55 -3.16
C ARG A 113 -5.83 -5.26 -4.50
N LYS A 114 -6.65 -4.92 -5.51
CA LYS A 114 -6.52 -5.50 -6.86
C LYS A 114 -5.12 -5.25 -7.43
N ARG A 115 -4.62 -4.03 -7.29
CA ARG A 115 -3.30 -3.63 -7.77
C ARG A 115 -2.18 -4.34 -7.03
N TRP A 116 -2.26 -4.44 -5.69
CA TRP A 116 -1.26 -5.14 -4.90
C TRP A 116 -1.20 -6.63 -5.25
N MET A 117 -2.35 -7.28 -5.42
CA MET A 117 -2.42 -8.67 -5.87
C MET A 117 -1.79 -8.83 -7.26
N SER A 118 -2.00 -7.88 -8.18
CA SER A 118 -1.40 -7.95 -9.50
C SER A 118 0.12 -7.74 -9.51
N ASP A 119 0.64 -6.89 -8.62
CA ASP A 119 2.04 -6.45 -8.67
C ASP A 119 3.00 -7.33 -7.82
N HIS A 120 2.49 -8.05 -6.81
CA HIS A 120 3.34 -8.71 -5.81
C HIS A 120 3.23 -10.24 -5.78
N LEU A 121 2.27 -10.84 -6.48
CA LEU A 121 2.11 -12.29 -6.50
C LEU A 121 2.82 -12.88 -7.71
N GLN A 122 3.72 -13.85 -7.45
CA GLN A 122 4.36 -14.60 -8.53
C GLN A 122 3.31 -15.44 -9.28
N LEU A 123 3.27 -15.29 -10.58
CA LEU A 123 2.46 -16.15 -11.44
C LEU A 123 3.04 -17.57 -11.41
N ARG A 124 2.18 -18.54 -11.10
CA ARG A 124 2.55 -19.98 -11.11
C ARG A 124 2.19 -20.67 -12.42
N GLY A 125 1.35 -20.03 -13.22
CA GLY A 125 0.93 -20.55 -14.51
C GLY A 125 0.00 -19.58 -15.23
N ALA A 126 -0.61 -20.05 -16.29
CA ALA A 126 -1.60 -19.29 -17.04
C ALA A 126 -2.74 -20.20 -17.53
N VAL A 127 -3.89 -19.61 -17.78
CA VAL A 127 -4.99 -20.22 -18.53
C VAL A 127 -5.32 -19.36 -19.74
N VAL A 128 -5.53 -20.00 -20.89
CA VAL A 128 -6.03 -19.32 -22.09
C VAL A 128 -7.54 -19.52 -22.13
N VAL A 129 -8.25 -18.44 -22.42
CA VAL A 129 -9.73 -18.44 -22.43
C VAL A 129 -10.27 -18.01 -23.80
N ASP A 130 -11.50 -18.42 -24.11
CA ASP A 130 -12.19 -18.00 -25.31
C ASP A 130 -12.73 -16.56 -25.21
N ASP A 131 -13.13 -15.98 -26.33
CA ASP A 131 -13.65 -14.61 -26.42
C ASP A 131 -14.94 -14.41 -25.59
N GLY A 132 -15.75 -15.43 -25.42
CA GLY A 132 -16.95 -15.39 -24.57
C GLY A 132 -16.58 -15.22 -23.11
N ALA A 133 -15.60 -15.98 -22.62
CA ALA A 133 -15.07 -15.85 -21.26
C ALA A 133 -14.38 -14.50 -21.04
N VAL A 134 -13.62 -13.99 -22.02
CA VAL A 134 -13.03 -12.64 -21.97
C VAL A 134 -14.10 -11.59 -21.75
N GLY A 135 -15.19 -11.62 -22.55
CA GLY A 135 -16.30 -10.67 -22.41
C GLY A 135 -16.95 -10.72 -21.03
N LYS A 136 -17.13 -11.91 -20.46
CA LYS A 136 -17.72 -12.10 -19.13
C LYS A 136 -16.81 -11.62 -18.00
N ILE A 137 -15.50 -11.89 -18.08
CA ILE A 137 -14.53 -11.50 -17.06
C ILE A 137 -14.31 -9.98 -17.10
N VAL A 138 -13.95 -9.44 -18.25
CA VAL A 138 -13.53 -8.04 -18.38
C VAL A 138 -14.73 -7.10 -18.42
N GLY A 139 -15.78 -7.45 -19.17
CA GLY A 139 -16.94 -6.59 -19.36
C GLY A 139 -17.96 -6.67 -18.24
N GLU A 140 -18.23 -7.86 -17.70
CA GLU A 140 -19.27 -8.06 -16.69
C GLU A 140 -18.72 -8.35 -15.27
N GLY A 141 -17.40 -8.52 -15.11
CA GLY A 141 -16.78 -8.83 -13.81
C GLY A 141 -17.21 -10.20 -13.25
N LYS A 142 -17.57 -11.15 -14.11
CA LYS A 142 -18.00 -12.50 -13.72
C LYS A 142 -16.79 -13.41 -13.46
N SER A 143 -17.02 -14.46 -12.67
CA SER A 143 -16.01 -15.49 -12.43
C SER A 143 -15.77 -16.34 -13.68
N LEU A 144 -14.51 -16.74 -13.88
CA LEU A 144 -14.14 -17.71 -14.91
C LEU A 144 -14.72 -19.09 -14.57
N LEU A 145 -15.40 -19.69 -15.53
CA LEU A 145 -15.87 -21.07 -15.45
C LEU A 145 -14.97 -21.99 -16.29
N PRO A 146 -14.83 -23.27 -15.91
CA PRO A 146 -14.01 -24.24 -16.64
C PRO A 146 -14.34 -24.37 -18.14
N ILE A 147 -15.60 -24.18 -18.52
CA ILE A 147 -16.05 -24.25 -19.91
C ILE A 147 -15.44 -23.17 -20.81
N GLY A 148 -15.03 -22.02 -20.25
CA GLY A 148 -14.39 -20.94 -20.98
C GLY A 148 -12.86 -21.07 -21.09
N MET A 149 -12.26 -22.11 -20.49
CA MET A 149 -10.84 -22.37 -20.58
C MET A 149 -10.52 -23.27 -21.77
N THR A 150 -9.58 -22.84 -22.60
CA THR A 150 -9.14 -23.59 -23.79
C THR A 150 -7.78 -24.29 -23.57
N THR A 151 -6.90 -23.68 -22.79
CA THR A 151 -5.57 -24.22 -22.52
C THR A 151 -5.13 -23.87 -21.09
N VAL A 152 -4.36 -24.78 -20.48
CA VAL A 152 -3.73 -24.57 -19.15
C VAL A 152 -2.23 -24.69 -19.32
N GLU A 153 -1.48 -23.70 -18.81
CA GLU A 153 -0.03 -23.61 -18.88
C GLU A 153 0.57 -23.59 -17.46
N GLY A 154 1.52 -24.48 -17.20
CA GLY A 154 2.21 -24.58 -15.90
C GLY A 154 1.51 -25.50 -14.90
N GLU A 155 2.13 -25.63 -13.72
CA GLU A 155 1.60 -26.40 -12.59
C GLU A 155 1.24 -25.46 -11.45
N PHE A 156 -0.01 -25.47 -11.04
CA PHE A 156 -0.50 -24.61 -9.95
C PHE A 156 -1.59 -25.31 -9.15
N SER A 157 -1.76 -24.87 -7.92
CA SER A 157 -2.72 -25.40 -6.95
C SER A 157 -3.75 -24.35 -6.54
N ARG A 158 -4.76 -24.78 -5.80
CA ARG A 158 -5.75 -23.88 -5.24
C ARG A 158 -5.10 -22.81 -4.35
N GLY A 159 -5.32 -21.53 -4.70
CA GLY A 159 -4.74 -20.39 -4.00
C GLY A 159 -3.55 -19.77 -4.71
N ASP A 160 -2.98 -20.43 -5.72
CA ASP A 160 -1.94 -19.85 -6.55
C ASP A 160 -2.51 -18.76 -7.48
N VAL A 161 -1.69 -17.76 -7.78
CA VAL A 161 -2.05 -16.71 -8.76
C VAL A 161 -1.59 -17.13 -10.14
N ILE A 162 -2.51 -17.07 -11.08
CA ILE A 162 -2.28 -17.42 -12.48
C ILE A 162 -2.67 -16.27 -13.40
N ALA A 163 -2.05 -16.17 -14.56
CA ALA A 163 -2.47 -15.26 -15.62
C ALA A 163 -3.68 -15.83 -16.36
N VAL A 164 -4.64 -14.98 -16.71
CA VAL A 164 -5.72 -15.30 -17.65
C VAL A 164 -5.42 -14.57 -18.95
N ARG A 165 -5.27 -15.31 -20.05
CA ARG A 165 -4.90 -14.77 -21.37
C ARG A 165 -5.99 -15.03 -22.39
N ASP A 166 -6.17 -14.10 -23.34
CA ASP A 166 -6.99 -14.33 -24.51
C ASP A 166 -6.30 -15.28 -25.51
N ALA A 167 -7.00 -15.67 -26.57
CA ALA A 167 -6.47 -16.53 -27.63
C ALA A 167 -5.24 -15.94 -28.36
N ARG A 168 -4.97 -14.64 -28.22
CA ARG A 168 -3.82 -13.94 -28.79
C ARG A 168 -2.65 -13.85 -27.83
N GLY A 169 -2.79 -14.38 -26.61
CA GLY A 169 -1.78 -14.36 -25.56
C GLY A 169 -1.75 -13.07 -24.74
N LEU A 170 -2.70 -12.14 -24.95
CA LEU A 170 -2.81 -10.92 -24.16
C LEU A 170 -3.38 -11.25 -22.77
N GLU A 171 -2.71 -10.81 -21.70
CA GLU A 171 -3.18 -10.96 -20.34
C GLU A 171 -4.40 -10.06 -20.10
N VAL A 172 -5.54 -10.66 -19.75
CA VAL A 172 -6.82 -9.97 -19.53
C VAL A 172 -7.23 -9.95 -18.06
N ALA A 173 -6.68 -10.85 -17.23
CA ALA A 173 -6.92 -10.92 -15.78
C ALA A 173 -5.83 -11.73 -15.07
N ARG A 174 -5.86 -11.73 -13.75
CA ARG A 174 -5.11 -12.60 -12.84
C ARG A 174 -6.05 -13.19 -11.80
#